data_d3112d7046a036a0bf654cfabc709793
#
_entry.id   d3112d7046a036a0bf654cfabc709793
#
_cell.length_a   1.000
_cell.length_b   1.000
_cell.length_c   1.000
_cell.angle_alpha   90.00
_cell.angle_beta   90.00
_cell.angle_gamma   90.00
#
_symmetry.space_group_name_H-M   'P 1'
#
loop_
_entity.id
_entity.type
_entity.pdbx_description
1 polymer ?
#
loop_
_entity_poly.entity_id
_entity_poly.type
_entity_poly.pdbx_seq_one_letter_code
_entity_poly.pdbx_strand_id
1 'polypeptide(L)'
;FFGAAVTRRQVLGALLSVCGVLLVLSRGEWSQLLAFRLVPGDLFMLLATISWAFYSWLLSRTSEPTSIRGDWAAFLMAQMVFGLAWSGSFAGAEWASGRTHIEWGWPLIAALAFIAVGPAVLAYRCWGVGVQRAGPAAAGFFINLTPLFAGVLSAAFLGDTPKAFHGVAFALIVGGIVVSSRR
;
A
#
# COMPACT_ATOMS: atom_id res chain seq x y z
N PHE A 1 16.47 11.04 10.51
CA PHE A 1 16.47 10.06 11.59
C PHE A 1 17.28 8.80 11.26
N PHE A 2 17.40 8.38 10.00
CA PHE A 2 17.99 7.08 9.62
C PHE A 2 19.20 7.20 8.68
N GLY A 3 19.85 8.37 8.62
CA GLY A 3 21.07 8.59 7.83
C GLY A 3 20.89 8.64 6.31
N ALA A 4 19.68 8.57 5.81
CA ALA A 4 19.40 8.72 4.39
C ALA A 4 19.24 10.22 4.05
N ALA A 5 20.14 10.76 3.24
CA ALA A 5 20.03 12.12 2.73
C ALA A 5 18.87 12.21 1.73
N VAL A 6 17.87 13.03 2.04
CA VAL A 6 16.76 13.30 1.14
C VAL A 6 17.16 14.41 0.16
N THR A 7 17.09 14.14 -1.14
CA THR A 7 17.42 15.11 -2.17
C THR A 7 16.25 16.05 -2.44
N ARG A 8 16.55 17.28 -2.90
CA ARG A 8 15.50 18.24 -3.33
C ARG A 8 14.59 17.66 -4.42
N ARG A 9 15.11 16.82 -5.30
CA ARG A 9 14.33 16.14 -6.35
C ARG A 9 13.34 15.14 -5.76
N GLN A 10 13.74 14.41 -4.72
CA GLN A 10 12.83 13.51 -4.01
C GLN A 10 11.70 14.27 -3.32
N VAL A 11 11.98 15.44 -2.72
CA VAL A 11 10.94 16.29 -2.15
C VAL A 11 9.97 16.80 -3.22
N LEU A 12 10.49 17.31 -4.33
CA LEU A 12 9.65 17.77 -5.45
C LEU A 12 8.82 16.63 -6.04
N GLY A 13 9.43 15.46 -6.24
CA GLY A 13 8.73 14.28 -6.73
C GLY A 13 7.62 13.82 -5.78
N ALA A 14 7.88 13.86 -4.48
CA ALA A 14 6.87 13.56 -3.45
C ALA A 14 5.70 14.55 -3.49
N LEU A 15 6.00 15.86 -3.55
CA LEU A 15 4.96 16.88 -3.66
C LEU A 15 4.09 16.72 -4.90
N LEU A 16 4.70 16.48 -6.07
CA LEU A 16 3.96 16.21 -7.30
C LEU A 16 3.06 14.98 -7.17
N SER A 17 3.58 13.89 -6.63
CA SER A 17 2.81 12.65 -6.42
C SER A 17 1.66 12.86 -5.44
N VAL A 18 1.89 13.58 -4.34
CA VAL A 18 0.84 13.91 -3.35
C VAL A 18 -0.25 14.78 -3.99
N CYS A 19 0.12 15.80 -4.78
CA CYS A 19 -0.85 16.61 -5.52
C CYS A 19 -1.70 15.75 -6.46
N GLY A 20 -1.09 14.79 -7.17
CA GLY A 20 -1.82 13.86 -8.02
C GLY A 20 -2.80 12.98 -7.25
N VAL A 21 -2.39 12.43 -6.10
CA VAL A 21 -3.26 11.64 -5.22
C VAL A 21 -4.42 12.49 -4.69
N LEU A 22 -4.15 13.71 -4.21
CA LEU A 22 -5.19 14.62 -3.74
C LEU A 22 -6.20 14.97 -4.83
N LEU A 23 -5.75 15.12 -6.08
CA LEU A 23 -6.62 15.36 -7.22
C LEU A 23 -7.56 14.18 -7.50
N VAL A 24 -7.08 12.93 -7.34
CA VAL A 24 -7.93 11.74 -7.44
C VAL A 24 -8.94 11.70 -6.29
N LEU A 25 -8.48 11.89 -5.05
CA LEU A 25 -9.34 11.84 -3.85
C LEU A 25 -10.42 12.92 -3.87
N SER A 26 -10.08 14.12 -4.37
CA SER A 26 -11.07 15.22 -4.52
C SER A 26 -11.99 15.04 -5.72
N ARG A 27 -11.79 14.03 -6.56
CA ARG A 27 -12.50 13.84 -7.83
C ARG A 27 -12.45 15.07 -8.75
N GLY A 28 -11.40 15.90 -8.61
CA GLY A 28 -11.24 17.16 -9.32
C GLY A 28 -12.01 18.35 -8.69
N GLU A 29 -12.62 18.19 -7.53
CA GLU A 29 -13.43 19.22 -6.84
C GLU A 29 -12.83 19.56 -5.48
N TRP A 30 -12.35 20.80 -5.32
CA TRP A 30 -11.77 21.27 -4.06
C TRP A 30 -12.74 21.24 -2.88
N SER A 31 -14.05 21.38 -3.14
CA SER A 31 -15.10 21.27 -2.14
C SER A 31 -15.10 19.94 -1.40
N GLN A 32 -14.73 18.86 -2.07
CA GLN A 32 -14.63 17.52 -1.48
C GLN A 32 -13.52 17.44 -0.44
N LEU A 33 -12.37 18.10 -0.68
CA LEU A 33 -11.26 18.16 0.29
C LEU A 33 -11.64 19.01 1.52
N LEU A 34 -12.38 20.08 1.33
CA LEU A 34 -12.85 20.94 2.44
C LEU A 34 -13.94 20.28 3.27
N ALA A 35 -14.70 19.37 2.67
CA ALA A 35 -15.73 18.57 3.36
C ALA A 35 -15.15 17.32 4.06
N PHE A 36 -13.84 17.07 3.95
CA PHE A 36 -13.19 15.91 4.55
C PHE A 36 -13.30 15.98 6.08
N ARG A 37 -13.86 14.93 6.68
CA ARG A 37 -13.97 14.79 8.13
C ARG A 37 -13.14 13.60 8.57
N LEU A 38 -12.20 13.87 9.47
CA LEU A 38 -11.43 12.81 10.11
C LEU A 38 -12.35 11.92 10.95
N VAL A 39 -12.25 10.63 10.75
CA VAL A 39 -12.92 9.61 11.55
C VAL A 39 -11.88 8.80 12.34
N PRO A 40 -12.25 8.15 13.46
CA PRO A 40 -11.30 7.36 14.25
C PRO A 40 -10.53 6.33 13.43
N GLY A 41 -11.12 5.80 12.36
CA GLY A 41 -10.48 4.89 11.42
C GLY A 41 -9.25 5.49 10.72
N ASP A 42 -9.23 6.80 10.48
CA ASP A 42 -8.08 7.48 9.84
C ASP A 42 -6.84 7.43 10.72
N LEU A 43 -7.01 7.46 12.05
CA LEU A 43 -5.91 7.29 12.99
C LEU A 43 -5.30 5.88 12.87
N PHE A 44 -6.12 4.84 12.78
CA PHE A 44 -5.63 3.47 12.56
C PHE A 44 -4.93 3.33 11.21
N MET A 45 -5.44 3.96 10.16
CA MET A 45 -4.79 4.00 8.85
C MET A 45 -3.43 4.72 8.89
N LEU A 46 -3.33 5.83 9.66
CA LEU A 46 -2.06 6.52 9.87
C LEU A 46 -1.05 5.64 10.58
N LEU A 47 -1.45 4.97 11.67
CA LEU A 47 -0.61 4.02 12.40
C LEU A 47 -0.16 2.85 11.51
N ALA A 48 -1.07 2.31 10.67
CA ALA A 48 -0.74 1.27 9.70
C ALA A 48 0.29 1.75 8.67
N THR A 49 0.14 2.98 8.18
CA THR A 49 1.06 3.59 7.22
C THR A 49 2.46 3.80 7.83
N ILE A 50 2.53 4.27 9.07
CA ILE A 50 3.79 4.42 9.81
C ILE A 50 4.45 3.05 10.01
N SER A 51 3.67 2.05 10.42
CA SER A 51 4.15 0.67 10.59
C SER A 51 4.67 0.08 9.29
N TRP A 52 3.97 0.34 8.17
CA TRP A 52 4.39 -0.08 6.84
C TRP A 52 5.70 0.59 6.38
N ALA A 53 5.84 1.89 6.65
CA ALA A 53 7.06 2.63 6.35
C ALA A 53 8.25 2.08 7.16
N PHE A 54 8.04 1.77 8.44
CA PHE A 54 9.05 1.19 9.32
C PHE A 54 9.42 -0.24 8.87
N TYR A 55 8.44 -1.07 8.54
CA TYR A 55 8.66 -2.40 7.96
C TYR A 55 9.50 -2.31 6.67
N SER A 56 9.14 -1.43 5.75
CA SER A 56 9.85 -1.26 4.49
C SER A 56 11.30 -0.79 4.70
N TRP A 57 11.53 0.06 5.70
CA TRP A 57 12.86 0.47 6.09
C TRP A 57 13.67 -0.69 6.71
N LEU A 58 13.08 -1.48 7.60
CA LEU A 58 13.72 -2.68 8.15
C LEU A 58 14.08 -3.67 7.05
N LEU A 59 13.17 -3.88 6.09
CA LEU A 59 13.38 -4.79 4.96
C LEU A 59 14.59 -4.40 4.08
N SER A 60 14.96 -3.12 4.06
CA SER A 60 16.14 -2.63 3.35
C SER A 60 17.46 -2.85 4.10
N ARG A 61 17.40 -3.20 5.39
CA ARG A 61 18.59 -3.45 6.20
C ARG A 61 19.10 -4.89 6.07
N THR A 62 20.40 -5.06 6.22
CA THR A 62 21.09 -6.34 6.02
C THR A 62 21.29 -7.14 7.32
N SER A 63 20.52 -6.83 8.39
CA SER A 63 20.73 -7.39 9.72
C SER A 63 20.17 -8.80 9.94
N GLU A 64 19.42 -9.33 8.96
CA GLU A 64 18.81 -10.66 9.10
C GLU A 64 19.79 -11.78 8.70
N PRO A 65 19.66 -12.96 9.34
CA PRO A 65 20.46 -14.13 8.96
C PRO A 65 20.32 -14.45 7.46
N THR A 66 21.42 -14.72 6.79
CA THR A 66 21.46 -15.03 5.35
C THR A 66 20.61 -16.25 4.99
N SER A 67 20.42 -17.18 5.91
CA SER A 67 19.59 -18.37 5.74
C SER A 67 18.10 -18.06 5.55
N ILE A 68 17.56 -17.06 6.26
CA ILE A 68 16.15 -16.65 6.16
C ILE A 68 15.99 -15.66 5.01
N ARG A 69 16.95 -14.74 4.83
CA ARG A 69 16.87 -13.72 3.77
C ARG A 69 17.08 -14.29 2.37
N GLY A 70 17.86 -15.36 2.24
CA GLY A 70 18.08 -16.07 0.99
C GLY A 70 16.86 -16.86 0.52
N ASP A 71 16.01 -17.27 1.44
CA ASP A 71 14.76 -17.99 1.17
C ASP A 71 13.55 -17.06 1.44
N TRP A 72 13.05 -16.45 0.36
CA TRP A 72 11.87 -15.56 0.44
C TRP A 72 10.64 -16.27 0.97
N ALA A 73 10.50 -17.58 0.74
CA ALA A 73 9.34 -18.35 1.20
C ALA A 73 9.40 -18.53 2.72
N ALA A 74 10.58 -18.86 3.27
CA ALA A 74 10.78 -18.93 4.72
C ALA A 74 10.55 -17.57 5.39
N PHE A 75 11.05 -16.48 4.79
CA PHE A 75 10.84 -15.13 5.30
C PHE A 75 9.37 -14.72 5.29
N LEU A 76 8.66 -14.99 4.18
CA LEU A 76 7.23 -14.70 4.07
C LEU A 76 6.43 -15.57 5.06
N MET A 77 6.77 -16.85 5.21
CA MET A 77 6.12 -17.75 6.16
C MET A 77 6.27 -17.23 7.60
N ALA A 78 7.46 -16.79 7.99
CA ALA A 78 7.68 -16.21 9.31
C ALA A 78 6.78 -14.98 9.54
N GLN A 79 6.68 -14.08 8.57
CA GLN A 79 5.79 -12.92 8.65
C GLN A 79 4.31 -13.34 8.77
N MET A 80 3.89 -14.34 7.99
CA MET A 80 2.51 -14.84 8.03
C MET A 80 2.18 -15.48 9.39
N VAL A 81 3.12 -16.21 10.01
CA VAL A 81 2.91 -16.81 11.35
C VAL A 81 2.67 -15.71 12.39
N PHE A 82 3.51 -14.67 12.43
CA PHE A 82 3.32 -13.55 13.35
C PHE A 82 2.04 -12.76 13.04
N GLY A 83 1.77 -12.49 11.77
CA GLY A 83 0.57 -11.81 11.31
C GLY A 83 -0.69 -12.59 11.70
N LEU A 84 -0.68 -13.92 11.51
CA LEU A 84 -1.79 -14.80 11.89
C LEU A 84 -1.99 -14.87 13.40
N ALA A 85 -0.91 -14.96 14.18
CA ALA A 85 -1.00 -14.95 15.63
C ALA A 85 -1.64 -13.66 16.15
N TRP A 86 -1.24 -12.51 15.57
CA TRP A 86 -1.77 -11.20 15.92
C TRP A 86 -3.23 -11.02 15.47
N SER A 87 -3.50 -11.14 14.16
CA SER A 87 -4.86 -10.98 13.62
C SER A 87 -5.82 -12.05 14.10
N GLY A 88 -5.33 -13.29 14.29
CA GLY A 88 -6.11 -14.39 14.83
C GLY A 88 -6.55 -14.18 16.28
N SER A 89 -5.72 -13.51 17.10
CA SER A 89 -6.12 -13.18 18.48
C SER A 89 -7.26 -12.17 18.51
N PHE A 90 -7.25 -11.16 17.64
CA PHE A 90 -8.37 -10.22 17.52
C PHE A 90 -9.62 -10.87 16.94
N ALA A 91 -9.47 -11.66 15.87
CA ALA A 91 -10.59 -12.39 15.28
C ALA A 91 -11.21 -13.39 16.28
N GLY A 92 -10.38 -14.06 17.09
CA GLY A 92 -10.84 -14.95 18.15
C GLY A 92 -11.60 -14.22 19.25
N ALA A 93 -11.14 -13.03 19.67
CA ALA A 93 -11.83 -12.20 20.64
C ALA A 93 -13.16 -11.67 20.09
N GLU A 94 -13.21 -11.29 18.82
CA GLU A 94 -14.42 -10.85 18.15
C GLU A 94 -15.43 -12.00 18.02
N TRP A 95 -14.98 -13.18 17.63
CA TRP A 95 -15.80 -14.39 17.58
C TRP A 95 -16.38 -14.74 18.96
N ALA A 96 -15.55 -14.70 20.00
CA ALA A 96 -15.98 -14.97 21.35
C ALA A 96 -17.01 -13.95 21.88
N SER A 97 -17.04 -12.74 21.34
CA SER A 97 -18.05 -11.71 21.66
C SER A 97 -19.44 -11.99 21.07
N GLY A 98 -19.56 -12.99 20.19
CA GLY A 98 -20.80 -13.36 19.52
C GLY A 98 -21.32 -12.32 18.49
N ARG A 99 -20.49 -11.35 18.12
CA ARG A 99 -20.86 -10.27 17.19
C ARG A 99 -20.52 -10.57 15.73
N THR A 100 -19.78 -11.65 15.48
CA THR A 100 -19.37 -12.07 14.15
C THR A 100 -20.35 -13.06 13.55
N HIS A 101 -20.81 -12.78 12.35
CA HIS A 101 -21.55 -13.72 11.52
C HIS A 101 -20.81 -13.89 10.19
N ILE A 102 -20.44 -15.12 9.84
CA ILE A 102 -19.75 -15.42 8.59
C ILE A 102 -20.70 -16.23 7.71
N GLU A 103 -21.10 -15.63 6.60
CA GLU A 103 -21.87 -16.33 5.58
C GLU A 103 -20.90 -17.08 4.66
N TRP A 104 -20.79 -18.38 4.88
CA TRP A 104 -19.96 -19.26 4.06
C TRP A 104 -20.60 -19.48 2.69
N GLY A 105 -19.84 -19.23 1.63
CA GLY A 105 -20.32 -19.44 0.27
C GLY A 105 -19.16 -19.34 -0.73
N TRP A 106 -19.43 -19.76 -1.95
CA TRP A 106 -18.42 -19.72 -3.01
C TRP A 106 -17.82 -18.33 -3.25
N PRO A 107 -18.56 -17.21 -3.20
CA PRO A 107 -17.98 -15.88 -3.35
C PRO A 107 -16.95 -15.55 -2.26
N LEU A 108 -17.22 -15.93 -1.00
CA LEU A 108 -16.28 -15.73 0.09
C LEU A 108 -15.01 -16.55 -0.10
N ILE A 109 -15.15 -17.83 -0.48
CA ILE A 109 -14.00 -18.71 -0.72
C ILE A 109 -13.14 -18.17 -1.87
N ALA A 110 -13.75 -17.74 -2.96
CA ALA A 110 -13.04 -17.13 -4.09
C ALA A 110 -12.33 -15.84 -3.70
N ALA A 111 -12.97 -14.97 -2.90
CA ALA A 111 -12.35 -13.75 -2.40
C ALA A 111 -11.17 -14.04 -1.47
N LEU A 112 -11.31 -15.01 -0.56
CA LEU A 112 -10.22 -15.44 0.33
C LEU A 112 -9.04 -16.02 -0.46
N ALA A 113 -9.31 -16.87 -1.47
CA ALA A 113 -8.28 -17.43 -2.34
C ALA A 113 -7.55 -16.31 -3.13
N PHE A 114 -8.30 -15.34 -3.67
CA PHE A 114 -7.72 -14.19 -4.35
C PHE A 114 -6.82 -13.37 -3.41
N ILE A 115 -7.28 -13.06 -2.20
CA ILE A 115 -6.52 -12.29 -1.20
C ILE A 115 -5.26 -13.06 -0.76
N ALA A 116 -5.38 -14.37 -0.55
CA ALA A 116 -4.25 -15.20 -0.14
C ALA A 116 -3.15 -15.25 -1.21
N VAL A 117 -3.50 -15.45 -2.47
CA VAL A 117 -2.51 -15.58 -3.55
C VAL A 117 -2.01 -14.20 -4.02
N GLY A 118 -2.91 -13.29 -4.35
CA GLY A 118 -2.58 -11.99 -4.90
C GLY A 118 -1.88 -11.07 -3.89
N PRO A 119 -2.63 -10.44 -2.99
CA PRO A 119 -2.08 -9.50 -2.01
C PRO A 119 -1.11 -10.14 -1.02
N ALA A 120 -1.42 -11.32 -0.46
CA ALA A 120 -0.63 -11.87 0.63
C ALA A 120 0.66 -12.56 0.18
N VAL A 121 0.70 -13.18 -1.01
CA VAL A 121 1.91 -13.86 -1.50
C VAL A 121 2.61 -13.04 -2.58
N LEU A 122 1.93 -12.76 -3.68
CA LEU A 122 2.56 -12.13 -4.85
C LEU A 122 2.94 -10.68 -4.59
N ALA A 123 2.03 -9.88 -4.02
CA ALA A 123 2.31 -8.47 -3.78
C ALA A 123 3.40 -8.28 -2.71
N TYR A 124 3.39 -9.05 -1.62
CA TYR A 124 4.45 -8.99 -0.61
C TYR A 124 5.80 -9.38 -1.17
N ARG A 125 5.86 -10.44 -2.00
CA ARG A 125 7.10 -10.81 -2.69
C ARG A 125 7.60 -9.71 -3.60
N CYS A 126 6.73 -9.19 -4.47
CA CYS A 126 7.10 -8.11 -5.39
C CYS A 126 7.56 -6.87 -4.63
N TRP A 127 6.88 -6.51 -3.54
CA TRP A 127 7.27 -5.42 -2.66
C TRP A 127 8.64 -5.65 -2.04
N GLY A 128 8.87 -6.83 -1.45
CA GLY A 128 10.13 -7.18 -0.83
C GLY A 128 11.30 -7.09 -1.80
N VAL A 129 11.16 -7.66 -2.99
CA VAL A 129 12.18 -7.58 -4.05
C VAL A 129 12.37 -6.13 -4.52
N GLY A 130 11.29 -5.37 -4.66
CA GLY A 130 11.33 -3.97 -5.05
C GLY A 130 12.10 -3.11 -4.05
N VAL A 131 11.80 -3.25 -2.76
CA VAL A 131 12.49 -2.53 -1.68
C VAL A 131 13.97 -2.92 -1.58
N GLN A 132 14.29 -4.21 -1.71
CA GLN A 132 15.69 -4.67 -1.66
C GLN A 132 16.53 -4.16 -2.84
N ARG A 133 15.94 -4.04 -4.03
CA ARG A 133 16.65 -3.61 -5.25
C ARG A 133 16.71 -2.11 -5.43
N ALA A 134 15.60 -1.41 -5.17
CA ALA A 134 15.46 0.02 -5.46
C ALA A 134 15.53 0.90 -4.20
N GLY A 135 15.44 0.30 -3.02
CA GLY A 135 15.33 1.00 -1.74
C GLY A 135 13.88 1.39 -1.38
N PRO A 136 13.60 1.60 -0.07
CA PRO A 136 12.25 1.87 0.41
C PRO A 136 11.68 3.19 -0.10
N ALA A 137 12.52 4.20 -0.28
CA ALA A 137 12.07 5.50 -0.81
C ALA A 137 11.55 5.39 -2.24
N ALA A 138 12.31 4.72 -3.13
CA ALA A 138 11.88 4.51 -4.51
C ALA A 138 10.63 3.63 -4.57
N ALA A 139 10.59 2.51 -3.83
CA ALA A 139 9.43 1.64 -3.77
C ALA A 139 8.18 2.38 -3.27
N GLY A 140 8.34 3.26 -2.27
CA GLY A 140 7.24 4.07 -1.72
C GLY A 140 6.55 4.98 -2.74
N PHE A 141 7.29 5.52 -3.71
CA PHE A 141 6.68 6.33 -4.78
C PHE A 141 5.71 5.53 -5.64
N PHE A 142 5.97 4.24 -5.86
CA PHE A 142 5.09 3.38 -6.65
C PHE A 142 3.74 3.09 -5.97
N ILE A 143 3.64 3.22 -4.65
CA ILE A 143 2.35 3.12 -3.93
C ILE A 143 1.37 4.18 -4.42
N ASN A 144 1.86 5.36 -4.79
CA ASN A 144 1.02 6.45 -5.31
C ASN A 144 0.32 6.10 -6.65
N LEU A 145 0.74 5.03 -7.33
CA LEU A 145 0.05 4.52 -8.52
C LEU A 145 -1.22 3.73 -8.16
N THR A 146 -1.41 3.33 -6.91
CA THR A 146 -2.57 2.53 -6.47
C THR A 146 -3.92 3.17 -6.85
N PRO A 147 -4.19 4.47 -6.60
CA PRO A 147 -5.44 5.10 -7.00
C PRO A 147 -5.66 5.12 -8.51
N LEU A 148 -4.55 5.16 -9.27
CA LEU A 148 -4.59 5.13 -10.72
C LEU A 148 -5.01 3.75 -11.23
N PHE A 149 -4.36 2.68 -10.74
CA PHE A 149 -4.74 1.31 -11.09
C PHE A 149 -6.18 1.02 -10.66
N ALA A 150 -6.59 1.49 -9.48
CA ALA A 150 -7.97 1.39 -9.02
C ALA A 150 -8.94 2.06 -10.01
N GLY A 151 -8.63 3.27 -10.49
CA GLY A 151 -9.45 3.97 -11.47
C GLY A 151 -9.53 3.24 -12.82
N VAL A 152 -8.40 2.71 -13.31
CA VAL A 152 -8.37 1.93 -14.58
C VAL A 152 -9.17 0.64 -14.44
N LEU A 153 -9.02 -0.09 -13.33
CA LEU A 153 -9.78 -1.32 -13.07
C LEU A 153 -11.27 -1.04 -12.89
N SER A 154 -11.62 0.05 -12.20
CA SER A 154 -13.01 0.48 -12.07
C SER A 154 -13.64 0.79 -13.42
N ALA A 155 -12.91 1.49 -14.30
CA ALA A 155 -13.38 1.74 -15.66
C ALA A 155 -13.55 0.46 -16.47
N ALA A 156 -12.61 -0.48 -16.34
CA ALA A 156 -12.62 -1.72 -17.11
C ALA A 156 -13.71 -2.73 -16.65
N PHE A 157 -13.94 -2.84 -15.33
CA PHE A 157 -14.79 -3.87 -14.75
C PHE A 157 -16.13 -3.36 -14.23
N LEU A 158 -16.22 -2.07 -13.83
CA LEU A 158 -17.44 -1.48 -13.28
C LEU A 158 -18.11 -0.52 -14.26
N GLY A 159 -17.46 -0.23 -15.40
CA GLY A 159 -17.99 0.67 -16.41
C GLY A 159 -17.89 2.16 -16.07
N ASP A 160 -17.12 2.52 -15.05
CA ASP A 160 -16.89 3.92 -14.69
C ASP A 160 -16.13 4.65 -15.80
N THR A 161 -16.66 5.77 -16.26
CA THR A 161 -16.00 6.55 -17.31
C THR A 161 -14.81 7.35 -16.74
N PRO A 162 -13.59 7.18 -17.29
CA PRO A 162 -12.43 7.99 -16.92
C PRO A 162 -12.73 9.48 -17.16
N LYS A 163 -12.50 10.31 -16.14
CA LYS A 163 -12.66 11.76 -16.23
C LYS A 163 -11.31 12.42 -16.47
N ALA A 164 -11.30 13.66 -16.97
CA ALA A 164 -10.06 14.40 -17.28
C ALA A 164 -9.11 14.52 -16.08
N PHE A 165 -9.60 14.64 -14.85
CA PHE A 165 -8.76 14.73 -13.67
C PHE A 165 -7.92 13.46 -13.42
N HIS A 166 -8.37 12.28 -13.88
CA HIS A 166 -7.56 11.05 -13.79
C HIS A 166 -6.31 11.14 -14.67
N GLY A 167 -6.42 11.73 -15.87
CA GLY A 167 -5.28 11.96 -16.76
C GLY A 167 -4.26 12.94 -16.17
N VAL A 168 -4.73 14.04 -15.59
CA VAL A 168 -3.88 15.03 -14.92
C VAL A 168 -3.20 14.42 -13.69
N ALA A 169 -3.94 13.69 -12.85
CA ALA A 169 -3.41 13.00 -11.69
C ALA A 169 -2.34 11.97 -12.07
N PHE A 170 -2.58 11.22 -13.15
CA PHE A 170 -1.59 10.28 -13.69
C PHE A 170 -0.30 11.00 -14.08
N ALA A 171 -0.39 12.09 -14.83
CA ALA A 171 0.78 12.86 -15.24
C ALA A 171 1.57 13.41 -14.03
N LEU A 172 0.88 13.88 -13.01
CA LEU A 172 1.49 14.36 -11.76
C LEU A 172 2.19 13.24 -10.98
N ILE A 173 1.54 12.08 -10.82
CA ILE A 173 2.10 10.94 -10.08
C ILE A 173 3.32 10.38 -10.82
N VAL A 174 3.19 10.10 -12.12
CA VAL A 174 4.30 9.56 -12.93
C VAL A 174 5.43 10.58 -13.04
N GLY A 175 5.10 11.86 -13.27
CA GLY A 175 6.08 12.94 -13.27
C GLY A 175 6.84 13.03 -11.95
N GLY A 176 6.14 12.90 -10.82
CA GLY A 176 6.74 12.84 -9.49
C GLY A 176 7.70 11.66 -9.32
N ILE A 177 7.32 10.46 -9.79
CA ILE A 177 8.19 9.28 -9.78
C ILE A 177 9.44 9.52 -10.63
N VAL A 178 9.29 10.03 -11.83
CA VAL A 178 10.42 10.31 -12.75
C VAL A 178 11.37 11.34 -12.16
N VAL A 179 10.84 12.43 -11.58
CA VAL A 179 11.66 13.48 -10.94
C VAL A 179 12.42 12.93 -9.75
N SER A 180 11.78 12.09 -8.92
CA SER A 180 12.39 11.51 -7.72
C SER A 180 13.43 10.44 -8.04
N SER A 181 13.30 9.72 -9.16
CA SER A 181 14.19 8.63 -9.55
C SER A 181 15.47 9.10 -10.25
N ARG A 182 15.50 10.30 -10.78
CA ARG A 182 16.69 10.88 -11.41
C ARG A 182 17.73 11.23 -10.34
N ARG A 183 18.84 10.49 -10.34
CA ARG A 183 20.03 10.73 -9.50
C ARG A 183 20.76 12.00 -9.91
#